data_2dac896f7b330d21a39f6ea0b2a4f2d6
#
_entry.id   2dac896f7b330d21a39f6ea0b2a4f2d6
#
_cell.length_a   1.000
_cell.length_b   1.000
_cell.length_c   1.000
_cell.angle_alpha   90.00
_cell.angle_beta   90.00
_cell.angle_gamma   90.00
#
_symmetry.space_group_name_H-M   'P 1'
#
loop_
_entity.id
_entity.type
_entity.pdbx_description
1 polymer ?
#
loop_
_entity_poly.entity_id
_entity_poly.type
_entity_poly.pdbx_seq_one_letter_code
_entity_poly.pdbx_strand_id
1 'polypeptide(L)' 'MSGKITQAMAERMARAHGCVRCGEYSFKKVKVVAATPDAAQQFKEAWHAVLRCGVCDAETELGLDDEGDVLYSS' A
#
# COMPACT_ATOMS: atom_id res chain seq x y z
N MET A 1 -11.98 -16.89 11.31
CA MET A 1 -11.05 -17.12 10.25
C MET A 1 -10.21 -15.91 9.98
N SER A 2 -8.99 -16.13 9.86
CA SER A 2 -8.05 -15.07 9.67
C SER A 2 -8.29 -14.38 8.33
N GLY A 3 -8.35 -13.05 8.33
CA GLY A 3 -8.50 -12.28 7.12
C GLY A 3 -7.19 -11.85 6.50
N LYS A 4 -6.11 -12.56 6.81
CA LYS A 4 -4.79 -12.15 6.32
C LYS A 4 -4.71 -12.23 4.81
N ILE A 5 -4.29 -11.13 4.20
CA ILE A 5 -4.14 -11.06 2.76
C ILE A 5 -2.73 -11.48 2.37
N THR A 6 -2.58 -11.88 1.11
CA THR A 6 -1.28 -12.19 0.53
C THR A 6 -0.65 -10.92 -0.03
N GLN A 7 0.63 -11.04 -0.42
CA GLN A 7 1.32 -9.92 -1.06
C GLN A 7 0.61 -9.48 -2.34
N ALA A 8 0.11 -10.44 -3.12
CA ALA A 8 -0.60 -10.12 -4.36
C ALA A 8 -1.88 -9.34 -4.07
N MET A 9 -2.59 -9.71 -3.01
CA MET A 9 -3.80 -9.00 -2.61
C MET A 9 -3.47 -7.60 -2.09
N ALA A 10 -2.37 -7.48 -1.34
CA ALA A 10 -1.93 -6.19 -0.84
C ALA A 10 -1.60 -5.26 -2.00
N GLU A 11 -0.95 -5.77 -3.04
CA GLU A 11 -0.64 -4.97 -4.21
C GLU A 11 -1.91 -4.50 -4.90
N ARG A 12 -2.89 -5.39 -5.04
CA ARG A 12 -4.15 -5.04 -5.67
C ARG A 12 -4.87 -3.95 -4.88
N MET A 13 -4.87 -4.06 -3.57
CA MET A 13 -5.52 -3.07 -2.72
C MET A 13 -4.80 -1.73 -2.76
N ALA A 14 -3.47 -1.76 -2.81
CA ALA A 14 -2.68 -0.53 -2.94
C ALA A 14 -3.00 0.18 -4.25
N ARG A 15 -3.09 -0.58 -5.35
CA ARG A 15 -3.41 0.00 -6.66
C ARG A 15 -4.80 0.62 -6.66
N ALA A 16 -5.72 0.03 -5.91
CA ALA A 16 -7.09 0.53 -5.85
C ALA A 16 -7.22 1.82 -5.05
N HIS A 17 -6.19 2.17 -4.28
CA HIS A 17 -6.21 3.40 -3.49
C HIS A 17 -6.13 4.65 -4.36
N GLY A 18 -5.42 4.56 -5.48
CA GLY A 18 -5.25 5.70 -6.36
C GLY A 18 -4.12 6.62 -5.93
N CYS A 19 -3.78 7.54 -6.82
CA CYS A 19 -2.73 8.52 -6.55
C CYS A 19 -3.25 9.60 -5.61
N VAL A 20 -2.50 9.91 -4.56
CA VAL A 20 -2.93 10.91 -3.58
C VAL A 20 -2.84 12.33 -4.13
N ARG A 21 -2.18 12.53 -5.27
CA ARG A 21 -2.02 13.85 -5.85
C ARG A 21 -3.00 14.13 -6.97
N CYS A 22 -3.12 13.21 -7.94
CA CYS A 22 -3.97 13.44 -9.10
C CYS A 22 -5.20 12.54 -9.13
N GLY A 23 -5.30 11.56 -8.25
CA GLY A 23 -6.45 10.68 -8.18
C GLY A 23 -6.50 9.60 -9.24
N GLU A 24 -5.47 9.49 -10.06
CA GLU A 24 -5.43 8.46 -11.10
C GLU A 24 -5.03 7.12 -10.51
N TYR A 25 -5.39 6.06 -11.23
CA TYR A 25 -5.11 4.70 -10.80
C TYR A 25 -4.03 4.03 -11.66
N SER A 26 -3.41 4.80 -12.56
CA SER A 26 -2.36 4.28 -13.45
C SER A 26 -1.00 4.43 -12.79
N PHE A 27 -0.49 3.33 -12.24
CA PHE A 27 0.81 3.35 -11.59
C PHE A 27 1.84 2.70 -12.50
N LYS A 28 2.97 3.36 -12.69
CA LYS A 28 4.06 2.80 -13.49
C LYS A 28 5.02 1.98 -12.65
N LYS A 29 4.91 2.05 -11.33
CA LYS A 29 5.72 1.25 -10.44
C LYS A 29 4.94 0.98 -9.15
N VAL A 30 4.91 -0.28 -8.76
CA VAL A 30 4.28 -0.69 -7.50
C VAL A 30 5.22 -1.67 -6.82
N LYS A 31 5.55 -1.39 -5.56
CA LYS A 31 6.38 -2.28 -4.76
C LYS A 31 5.69 -2.51 -3.43
N VAL A 32 5.45 -3.77 -3.11
CA VAL A 32 4.80 -4.15 -1.86
C VAL A 32 5.70 -5.13 -1.13
N VAL A 33 6.02 -4.81 0.11
CA VAL A 33 6.88 -5.65 0.94
C VAL A 33 6.22 -5.85 2.29
N ALA A 34 6.63 -6.89 3.00
CA ALA A 34 6.16 -7.10 4.35
C ALA A 34 6.65 -5.96 5.23
N ALA A 35 5.81 -5.53 6.16
CA ALA A 35 6.18 -4.43 7.06
C ALA A 35 7.35 -4.86 7.94
N THR A 36 8.17 -3.87 8.31
CA THR A 36 9.26 -4.13 9.25
C THR A 36 8.67 -4.46 10.62
N PRO A 37 9.43 -5.15 11.49
CA PRO A 37 8.94 -5.43 12.84
C PRO A 37 8.56 -4.16 13.60
N ASP A 38 9.31 -3.07 13.41
CA ASP A 38 9.01 -1.82 14.08
C ASP A 38 7.68 -1.23 13.60
N ALA A 39 7.46 -1.21 12.29
CA ALA A 39 6.23 -0.69 11.74
C ALA A 39 5.04 -1.57 12.13
N ALA A 40 5.23 -2.88 12.14
CA ALA A 40 4.18 -3.80 12.54
C ALA A 40 3.78 -3.57 13.99
N GLN A 41 4.75 -3.26 14.84
CA GLN A 41 4.50 -3.07 16.26
C GLN A 41 3.87 -1.70 16.55
N GLN A 42 4.36 -0.66 15.87
CA GLN A 42 3.88 0.71 16.13
C GLN A 42 2.54 0.99 15.46
N PHE A 43 2.36 0.52 14.23
CA PHE A 43 1.20 0.89 13.43
C PHE A 43 0.30 -0.29 13.10
N LYS A 44 0.62 -1.48 13.57
CA LYS A 44 -0.08 -2.72 13.22
C LYS A 44 -0.05 -2.96 11.71
N GLU A 45 0.99 -2.46 11.06
CA GLU A 45 1.16 -2.57 9.63
C GLU A 45 1.59 -3.99 9.28
N ALA A 46 0.95 -4.57 8.27
CA ALA A 46 1.33 -5.90 7.77
C ALA A 46 2.09 -5.78 6.45
N TRP A 47 1.71 -4.84 5.61
CA TRP A 47 2.31 -4.63 4.29
C TRP A 47 2.60 -3.16 4.08
N HIS A 48 3.74 -2.90 3.45
CA HIS A 48 4.14 -1.54 3.09
C HIS A 48 4.21 -1.44 1.58
N ALA A 49 3.49 -0.49 1.02
CA ALA A 49 3.41 -0.32 -0.43
C ALA A 49 3.97 1.04 -0.84
N VAL A 50 4.76 1.03 -1.90
CA VAL A 50 5.28 2.26 -2.51
C VAL A 50 4.86 2.23 -3.96
N LEU A 51 4.16 3.27 -4.40
CA LEU A 51 3.63 3.36 -5.74
C LEU A 51 4.08 4.66 -6.39
N ARG A 52 4.38 4.57 -7.68
CA ARG A 52 4.70 5.77 -8.45
C ARG A 52 3.66 5.94 -9.54
N CYS A 53 3.02 7.10 -9.54
CA CYS A 53 1.96 7.39 -10.49
C CYS A 53 2.54 7.51 -11.90
N GLY A 54 1.85 6.93 -12.89
CA GLY A 54 2.25 7.04 -14.28
C GLY A 54 1.78 8.31 -14.94
N VAL A 55 0.95 9.10 -14.27
CA VAL A 55 0.39 10.33 -14.82
C VAL A 55 1.14 11.54 -14.30
N CYS A 56 1.21 11.69 -12.97
CA CYS A 56 1.85 12.87 -12.37
C CYS A 56 3.23 12.57 -11.78
N ASP A 57 3.66 11.32 -11.84
CA ASP A 57 4.97 10.88 -11.36
C ASP A 57 5.16 11.04 -9.84
N ALA A 58 4.11 11.25 -9.10
CA ALA A 58 4.18 11.37 -7.66
C ALA A 58 4.35 10.00 -7.01
N GLU A 59 5.09 9.96 -5.91
CA GLU A 59 5.28 8.73 -5.16
C GLU A 59 4.31 8.71 -3.99
N THR A 60 3.67 7.57 -3.78
CA THR A 60 2.73 7.38 -2.68
C THR A 60 3.19 6.20 -1.83
N GLU A 61 3.14 6.37 -0.52
CA GLU A 61 3.44 5.30 0.43
C GLU A 61 2.18 4.96 1.20
N LEU A 62 1.91 3.67 1.32
CA LEU A 62 0.73 3.18 2.05
C LEU A 62 1.16 2.14 3.07
N GLY A 63 0.55 2.19 4.25
CA GLY A 63 0.65 1.11 5.20
C GLY A 63 -0.67 0.36 5.23
N LEU A 64 -0.63 -0.96 5.11
CA LEU A 64 -1.81 -1.81 5.10
C LEU A 64 -1.75 -2.77 6.27
N ASP A 65 -2.89 -3.04 6.89
CA ASP A 65 -2.96 -4.08 7.91
C ASP A 65 -3.14 -5.44 7.25
N ASP A 66 -3.28 -6.48 8.06
CA ASP A 66 -3.36 -7.84 7.53
C ASP A 66 -4.70 -8.15 6.87
N GLU A 67 -5.64 -7.22 6.96
CA GLU A 67 -6.94 -7.34 6.28
C GLU A 67 -6.99 -6.46 5.03
N GLY A 68 -5.95 -5.68 4.78
CA GLY A 68 -5.87 -4.84 3.60
C GLY A 68 -6.38 -3.43 3.80
N ASP A 69 -6.73 -3.05 5.02
CA ASP A 69 -7.16 -1.69 5.28
C ASP A 69 -5.96 -0.75 5.27
N VAL A 70 -6.15 0.42 4.69
CA VAL A 70 -5.10 1.42 4.63
C VAL A 70 -5.00 2.12 5.98
N LEU A 71 -3.85 1.99 6.61
CA LEU A 71 -3.61 2.60 7.91
C LEU A 71 -3.15 4.06 7.77
N TYR A 72 -2.38 4.33 6.72
CA TYR A 72 -1.92 5.69 6.43
C TYR A 72 -1.52 5.77 4.97
N SER A 73 -1.45 6.99 4.46
CA SER A 73 -0.96 7.26 3.12
C SER A 73 -0.18 8.57 3.13
N SER A 74 0.86 8.63 2.32
CA SER A 74 1.65 9.85 2.23
C SER A 74 2.28 10.04 0.85
#